data_9c536af6b82a370c6ede4b5883228e79
#
_entry.id   9c536af6b82a370c6ede4b5883228e79
#
_cell.length_a   1.000
_cell.length_b   1.000
_cell.length_c   1.000
_cell.angle_alpha   90.00
_cell.angle_beta   90.00
_cell.angle_gamma   90.00
#
_symmetry.space_group_name_H-M   'P 1'
#
loop_
_entity.id
_entity.type
_entity.pdbx_description
1 polymer ?
#
loop_
_entity_poly.entity_id
_entity_poly.type
_entity_poly.pdbx_seq_one_letter_code
_entity_poly.pdbx_strand_id
1 'polypeptide(L)'
;MPLNVLSMAEQDIREDQMNVTYSNVDYVRALKDKNSVLVRPEDLMKQGYVYSCNLTLSAGEQHELPYEAGLIMIQNSSHIHEKAVATLCGDGSGTVIVPSSVINFFSEVSGKVCVFNTGTNTKYVVKNTKDSSTGVALTFIR
;
A
#
# COMPACT_ATOMS: atom_id res chain seq x y z
N MET A 1 41.22 4.97 -27.37
CA MET A 1 39.95 5.15 -26.69
C MET A 1 39.96 4.40 -25.37
N PRO A 2 39.52 5.02 -24.30
CA PRO A 2 39.45 4.34 -23.03
C PRO A 2 38.48 3.16 -23.05
N LEU A 3 38.93 2.00 -22.66
CA LEU A 3 38.09 0.81 -22.55
C LEU A 3 36.91 1.00 -21.62
N ASN A 4 37.06 1.85 -20.61
CA ASN A 4 36.02 2.12 -19.63
C ASN A 4 34.74 2.73 -20.26
N VAL A 5 34.90 3.60 -21.25
CA VAL A 5 33.75 4.24 -21.92
C VAL A 5 32.97 3.22 -22.76
N LEU A 6 33.67 2.36 -23.46
CA LEU A 6 33.05 1.25 -24.21
C LEU A 6 32.36 0.26 -23.27
N SER A 7 33.05 -0.10 -22.18
CA SER A 7 32.52 -1.02 -21.21
C SER A 7 31.23 -0.51 -20.57
N MET A 8 31.14 0.77 -20.26
CA MET A 8 29.93 1.39 -19.71
C MET A 8 28.78 1.40 -20.74
N ALA A 9 29.08 1.69 -22.00
CA ALA A 9 28.07 1.65 -23.05
C ALA A 9 27.58 0.23 -23.32
N GLU A 10 28.45 -0.74 -23.22
CA GLU A 10 28.13 -2.16 -23.40
C GLU A 10 27.33 -2.77 -22.25
N GLN A 11 27.38 -2.15 -21.07
CA GLN A 11 26.62 -2.59 -19.91
C GLN A 11 25.13 -2.20 -19.98
N ASP A 12 24.77 -1.26 -20.82
CA ASP A 12 23.37 -0.89 -21.04
C ASP A 12 22.72 -1.93 -21.94
N ILE A 13 21.87 -2.74 -21.35
CA ILE A 13 21.08 -3.74 -22.10
C ILE A 13 19.92 -3.03 -22.76
N ARG A 14 19.77 -3.24 -24.06
CA ARG A 14 18.62 -2.73 -24.82
C ARG A 14 17.35 -3.45 -24.35
N GLU A 15 16.24 -2.73 -24.30
CA GLU A 15 14.97 -3.27 -23.83
C GLU A 15 14.50 -4.48 -24.64
N ASP A 16 14.76 -4.50 -25.94
CA ASP A 16 14.43 -5.62 -26.81
C ASP A 16 15.31 -6.87 -26.56
N GLN A 17 16.38 -6.73 -25.80
CA GLN A 17 17.30 -7.81 -25.43
C GLN A 17 17.13 -8.30 -24.00
N MET A 18 16.24 -7.67 -23.24
CA MET A 18 15.97 -8.07 -21.85
C MET A 18 15.08 -9.32 -21.81
N ASN A 19 15.40 -10.17 -20.85
CA ASN A 19 14.54 -11.31 -20.57
C ASN A 19 13.23 -10.86 -19.90
N VAL A 20 12.13 -11.44 -20.35
CA VAL A 20 10.83 -11.24 -19.70
C VAL A 20 10.72 -12.18 -18.52
N THR A 21 10.26 -11.65 -17.38
CA THR A 21 9.96 -12.46 -16.19
C THR A 21 8.50 -12.28 -15.80
N TYR A 22 7.89 -13.36 -15.29
CA TYR A 22 6.53 -13.38 -14.76
C TYR A 22 6.52 -13.61 -13.26
N SER A 23 7.69 -13.64 -12.63
CA SER A 23 7.86 -13.76 -11.19
C SER A 23 8.12 -12.40 -10.56
N ASN A 24 8.11 -12.35 -9.24
CA ASN A 24 8.45 -11.14 -8.50
C ASN A 24 9.88 -10.68 -8.83
N VAL A 25 10.06 -9.38 -8.90
CA VAL A 25 11.36 -8.74 -9.11
C VAL A 25 11.79 -8.04 -7.84
N ASP A 26 13.11 -7.96 -7.62
CA ASP A 26 13.65 -7.26 -6.46
C ASP A 26 13.61 -5.74 -6.64
N TYR A 27 13.93 -5.27 -7.84
CA TYR A 27 13.98 -3.85 -8.18
C TYR A 27 13.50 -3.58 -9.59
N VAL A 28 12.97 -2.37 -9.78
CA VAL A 28 12.62 -1.82 -11.09
C VAL A 28 13.56 -0.65 -11.38
N ARG A 29 14.05 -0.58 -12.61
CA ARG A 29 14.86 0.55 -13.05
C ARG A 29 13.95 1.73 -13.42
N ALA A 30 14.25 2.91 -12.89
CA ALA A 30 13.50 4.13 -13.14
C ALA A 30 14.44 5.32 -13.34
N LEU A 31 13.88 6.47 -13.71
CA LEU A 31 14.61 7.73 -13.84
C LEU A 31 14.14 8.70 -12.73
N LYS A 32 15.11 9.32 -12.10
CA LYS A 32 14.90 10.44 -11.20
C LYS A 32 15.92 11.53 -11.53
N ASP A 33 15.43 12.73 -11.83
CA ASP A 33 16.29 13.88 -12.19
C ASP A 33 17.29 13.54 -13.30
N LYS A 34 16.81 12.80 -14.32
CA LYS A 34 17.61 12.31 -15.47
C LYS A 34 18.66 11.24 -15.10
N ASN A 35 18.69 10.77 -13.87
CA ASN A 35 19.58 9.69 -13.44
C ASN A 35 18.82 8.37 -13.32
N SER A 36 19.49 7.27 -13.70
CA SER A 36 18.95 5.94 -13.47
C SER A 36 19.00 5.60 -11.98
N VAL A 37 17.89 5.11 -11.46
CA VAL A 37 17.77 4.66 -10.06
C VAL A 37 17.10 3.30 -10.00
N LEU A 38 17.37 2.55 -8.93
CA LEU A 38 16.65 1.32 -8.62
C LEU A 38 15.54 1.63 -7.63
N VAL A 39 14.34 1.17 -7.94
CA VAL A 39 13.14 1.38 -7.12
C VAL A 39 12.56 0.02 -6.76
N ARG A 40 12.23 -0.18 -5.50
CA ARG A 40 11.52 -1.39 -5.09
C ARG A 40 10.10 -1.35 -5.68
N PRO A 41 9.57 -2.49 -6.13
CA PRO A 41 8.21 -2.53 -6.69
C PRO A 41 7.16 -1.93 -5.76
N GLU A 42 7.24 -2.18 -4.46
CA GLU A 42 6.30 -1.63 -3.49
C GLU A 42 6.38 -0.09 -3.39
N ASP A 43 7.55 0.50 -3.58
CA ASP A 43 7.70 1.97 -3.57
C ASP A 43 7.15 2.59 -4.84
N LEU A 44 7.30 1.92 -5.98
CA LEU A 44 6.71 2.34 -7.24
C LEU A 44 5.17 2.32 -7.17
N MET A 45 4.61 1.29 -6.57
CA MET A 45 3.16 1.18 -6.36
C MET A 45 2.61 2.28 -5.47
N LYS A 46 3.36 2.72 -4.47
CA LYS A 46 2.98 3.85 -3.61
C LYS A 46 2.90 5.18 -4.34
N GLN A 47 3.60 5.33 -5.45
CA GLN A 47 3.55 6.53 -6.29
C GLN A 47 2.36 6.52 -7.26
N GLY A 48 1.72 5.38 -7.45
CA GLY A 48 0.51 5.24 -8.26
C GLY A 48 -0.74 5.64 -7.48
N TYR A 49 -1.89 5.31 -8.04
CA TYR A 49 -3.20 5.59 -7.44
C TYR A 49 -3.83 4.37 -6.78
N VAL A 50 -3.13 3.25 -6.80
CA VAL A 50 -3.59 1.99 -6.17
C VAL A 50 -2.51 1.50 -5.22
N TYR A 51 -2.89 1.26 -3.99
CA TYR A 51 -2.03 0.69 -2.95
C TYR A 51 -2.66 -0.59 -2.44
N SER A 52 -1.92 -1.68 -2.50
CA SER A 52 -2.34 -2.97 -1.96
C SER A 52 -1.27 -3.52 -1.04
N CYS A 53 -1.69 -4.08 0.09
CA CYS A 53 -0.76 -4.72 1.01
C CYS A 53 -1.44 -5.80 1.86
N ASN A 54 -0.60 -6.69 2.38
CA ASN A 54 -0.93 -7.62 3.43
C ASN A 54 -0.09 -7.24 4.65
N LEU A 55 -0.76 -7.02 5.77
CA LEU A 55 -0.13 -6.60 7.01
C LEU A 55 -0.43 -7.64 8.10
N THR A 56 0.53 -7.84 8.99
CA THR A 56 0.28 -8.46 10.28
C THR A 56 0.45 -7.39 11.34
N LEU A 57 -0.63 -7.04 12.01
CA LEU A 57 -0.65 -6.01 13.04
C LEU A 57 -0.70 -6.66 14.41
N SER A 58 0.27 -6.35 15.26
CA SER A 58 0.26 -6.75 16.67
C SER A 58 -0.88 -6.05 17.41
N ALA A 59 -1.19 -6.53 18.62
CA ALA A 59 -2.20 -5.88 19.46
C ALA A 59 -1.87 -4.39 19.66
N GLY A 60 -2.80 -3.50 19.31
CA GLY A 60 -2.64 -2.06 19.41
C GLY A 60 -1.76 -1.40 18.35
N GLU A 61 -1.21 -2.15 17.41
CA GLU A 61 -0.34 -1.62 16.36
C GLU A 61 -1.14 -0.85 15.31
N GLN A 62 -0.57 0.26 14.86
CA GLN A 62 -1.12 1.15 13.85
C GLN A 62 -0.18 1.25 12.66
N HIS A 63 -0.74 1.21 11.45
CA HIS A 63 -0.01 1.37 10.20
C HIS A 63 -0.60 2.52 9.39
N GLU A 64 0.26 3.45 8.96
CA GLU A 64 -0.16 4.57 8.12
C GLU A 64 -0.33 4.13 6.67
N LEU A 65 -1.46 4.52 6.08
CA LEU A 65 -1.77 4.33 4.67
C LEU A 65 -1.26 5.53 3.84
N PRO A 66 -1.09 5.39 2.52
CA PRO A 66 -0.43 6.42 1.74
C PRO A 66 -1.30 7.62 1.36
N TYR A 67 -2.62 7.56 1.54
CA TYR A 67 -3.54 8.59 1.04
C TYR A 67 -4.41 9.21 2.12
N GLU A 68 -4.85 10.44 1.87
CA GLU A 68 -5.73 11.21 2.73
C GLU A 68 -7.22 11.00 2.39
N ALA A 69 -7.51 10.42 1.23
CA ALA A 69 -8.87 10.16 0.76
C ALA A 69 -8.85 9.07 -0.30
N GLY A 70 -9.99 8.44 -0.56
CA GLY A 70 -10.13 7.43 -1.61
C GLY A 70 -11.14 6.35 -1.29
N LEU A 71 -11.01 5.24 -2.00
CA LEU A 71 -11.82 4.04 -1.83
C LEU A 71 -10.96 2.94 -1.23
N ILE A 72 -11.42 2.34 -0.15
CA ILE A 72 -10.71 1.23 0.50
C ILE A 72 -11.54 -0.04 0.48
N MET A 73 -10.88 -1.17 0.17
CA MET A 73 -11.38 -2.52 0.39
C MET A 73 -10.46 -3.18 1.39
N ILE A 74 -11.01 -3.71 2.47
CA ILE A 74 -10.22 -4.26 3.57
C ILE A 74 -10.84 -5.54 4.10
N GLN A 75 -9.97 -6.47 4.49
CA GLN A 75 -10.35 -7.79 5.01
C GLN A 75 -9.49 -8.13 6.22
N ASN A 76 -10.12 -8.67 7.23
CA ASN A 76 -9.42 -9.28 8.37
C ASN A 76 -9.22 -10.77 8.11
N SER A 77 -8.02 -11.28 8.33
CA SER A 77 -7.67 -12.68 8.05
C SER A 77 -8.46 -13.70 8.88
N SER A 78 -8.96 -13.31 10.05
CA SER A 78 -9.81 -14.19 10.87
C SER A 78 -11.27 -14.25 10.40
N HIS A 79 -11.67 -13.36 9.49
CA HIS A 79 -13.03 -13.28 8.95
C HIS A 79 -12.97 -13.03 7.44
N ILE A 80 -12.45 -14.02 6.71
CA ILE A 80 -12.15 -13.89 5.27
C ILE A 80 -13.40 -13.70 4.40
N HIS A 81 -14.58 -14.01 4.90
CA HIS A 81 -15.84 -13.82 4.20
C HIS A 81 -16.39 -12.41 4.34
N GLU A 82 -15.90 -11.63 5.30
CA GLU A 82 -16.30 -10.26 5.53
C GLU A 82 -15.28 -9.29 4.94
N LYS A 83 -15.55 -8.81 3.76
CA LYS A 83 -14.77 -7.72 3.15
C LYS A 83 -15.52 -6.42 3.33
N ALA A 84 -14.89 -5.46 3.93
CA ALA A 84 -15.45 -4.13 4.10
C ALA A 84 -15.01 -3.21 2.97
N VAL A 85 -15.90 -2.34 2.54
CA VAL A 85 -15.64 -1.33 1.50
C VAL A 85 -16.18 0.00 1.96
N ALA A 86 -15.39 1.05 1.84
CA ALA A 86 -15.81 2.40 2.18
C ALA A 86 -15.13 3.44 1.31
N THR A 87 -15.81 4.56 1.09
CA THR A 87 -15.19 5.79 0.60
C THR A 87 -14.70 6.60 1.79
N LEU A 88 -13.48 7.14 1.69
CA LEU A 88 -12.84 7.91 2.75
C LEU A 88 -12.59 9.34 2.26
N CYS A 89 -13.05 10.31 3.01
CA CYS A 89 -12.87 11.73 2.72
C CYS A 89 -11.80 12.34 3.60
N GLY A 90 -11.19 13.43 3.12
CA GLY A 90 -10.07 14.07 3.83
C GLY A 90 -10.43 14.65 5.20
N ASP A 91 -11.69 14.96 5.44
CA ASP A 91 -12.18 15.47 6.73
C ASP A 91 -12.45 14.38 7.78
N GLY A 92 -12.17 13.12 7.45
CA GLY A 92 -12.43 11.98 8.33
C GLY A 92 -13.82 11.38 8.22
N SER A 93 -14.64 11.89 7.31
CA SER A 93 -15.96 11.33 6.99
C SER A 93 -15.89 10.38 5.79
N GLY A 94 -17.02 9.85 5.39
CA GLY A 94 -17.14 9.01 4.21
C GLY A 94 -18.40 8.15 4.27
N THR A 95 -18.43 7.16 3.40
CA THR A 95 -19.58 6.25 3.30
C THR A 95 -19.12 4.81 3.35
N VAL A 96 -19.70 4.04 4.25
CA VAL A 96 -19.50 2.59 4.28
C VAL A 96 -20.41 1.96 3.23
N ILE A 97 -19.80 1.35 2.22
CA ILE A 97 -20.53 0.69 1.12
C ILE A 97 -20.87 -0.74 1.50
N VAL A 98 -19.88 -1.47 2.03
CA VAL A 98 -20.04 -2.84 2.52
C VAL A 98 -19.59 -2.84 3.98
N PRO A 99 -20.51 -3.02 4.93
CA PRO A 99 -20.16 -3.05 6.34
C PRO A 99 -19.54 -4.39 6.75
N SER A 100 -18.82 -4.37 7.86
CA SER A 100 -18.24 -5.57 8.49
C SER A 100 -18.43 -5.49 10.00
N SER A 101 -18.63 -6.65 10.62
CA SER A 101 -18.72 -6.76 12.07
C SER A 101 -17.37 -6.64 12.77
N VAL A 102 -16.26 -6.81 12.04
CA VAL A 102 -14.89 -6.85 12.57
C VAL A 102 -14.03 -5.68 12.14
N ILE A 103 -14.54 -4.83 11.26
CA ILE A 103 -13.82 -3.63 10.77
C ILE A 103 -14.70 -2.40 11.01
N ASN A 104 -14.12 -1.39 11.64
CA ASN A 104 -14.78 -0.13 11.89
C ASN A 104 -14.12 1.00 11.12
N PHE A 105 -14.92 1.88 10.52
CA PHE A 105 -14.43 3.05 9.79
C PHE A 105 -14.70 4.33 10.58
N PHE A 106 -13.85 5.34 10.36
CA PHE A 106 -13.97 6.73 10.81
C PHE A 106 -13.75 6.97 12.30
N SER A 107 -13.59 5.94 13.10
CA SER A 107 -13.30 6.07 14.53
C SER A 107 -12.58 4.84 15.05
N GLU A 108 -11.98 4.99 16.21
CA GLU A 108 -11.35 3.88 16.92
C GLU A 108 -12.39 3.22 17.83
N VAL A 109 -12.62 1.92 17.60
CA VAL A 109 -13.52 1.10 18.41
C VAL A 109 -12.75 -0.12 18.90
N SER A 110 -12.79 -0.34 20.22
CA SER A 110 -12.08 -1.46 20.85
C SER A 110 -12.55 -2.81 20.32
N GLY A 111 -11.60 -3.72 20.14
CA GLY A 111 -11.87 -5.10 19.71
C GLY A 111 -12.03 -5.29 18.20
N LYS A 112 -11.75 -4.28 17.40
CA LYS A 112 -11.87 -4.32 15.95
C LYS A 112 -10.60 -3.80 15.25
N VAL A 113 -10.51 -4.08 13.96
CA VAL A 113 -9.59 -3.36 13.09
C VAL A 113 -10.27 -2.06 12.66
N CYS A 114 -9.63 -0.94 12.88
CA CYS A 114 -10.20 0.38 12.64
C CYS A 114 -9.43 1.12 11.55
N VAL A 115 -10.18 1.79 10.67
CA VAL A 115 -9.63 2.65 9.62
C VAL A 115 -10.14 4.06 9.84
N PHE A 116 -9.24 4.97 10.13
CA PHE A 116 -9.59 6.37 10.45
C PHE A 116 -8.41 7.29 10.16
N ASN A 117 -8.66 8.60 10.14
CA ASN A 117 -7.59 9.58 10.13
C ASN A 117 -7.49 10.30 11.48
N THR A 118 -6.35 10.92 11.73
CA THR A 118 -6.05 11.58 13.01
C THR A 118 -6.27 13.09 12.97
N GLY A 119 -6.73 13.61 11.85
CA GLY A 119 -7.03 15.04 11.63
C GLY A 119 -7.48 15.28 10.20
N THR A 120 -7.90 16.50 9.91
CA THR A 120 -8.33 16.90 8.57
C THR A 120 -7.15 16.85 7.59
N ASN A 121 -7.36 16.22 6.43
CA ASN A 121 -6.37 16.06 5.38
C ASN A 121 -5.08 15.36 5.83
N THR A 122 -5.17 14.48 6.82
CA THR A 122 -4.11 13.58 7.21
C THR A 122 -4.30 12.22 6.58
N LYS A 123 -3.22 11.48 6.43
CA LYS A 123 -3.28 10.11 5.91
C LYS A 123 -4.11 9.22 6.82
N TYR A 124 -4.89 8.35 6.22
CA TYR A 124 -5.63 7.34 6.95
C TYR A 124 -4.67 6.32 7.57
N VAL A 125 -5.09 5.73 8.66
CA VAL A 125 -4.36 4.68 9.36
C VAL A 125 -5.27 3.46 9.51
N VAL A 126 -4.65 2.28 9.55
CA VAL A 126 -5.30 1.05 9.98
C VAL A 126 -4.70 0.63 11.31
N LYS A 127 -5.56 0.39 12.29
CA LYS A 127 -5.14 0.05 13.66
C LYS A 127 -5.83 -1.22 14.12
N ASN A 128 -5.05 -2.11 14.70
CA ASN A 128 -5.58 -3.29 15.37
C ASN A 128 -5.84 -2.95 16.84
N THR A 129 -7.09 -2.77 17.20
CA THR A 129 -7.48 -2.49 18.61
C THR A 129 -7.81 -3.76 19.40
N LYS A 130 -7.62 -4.93 18.78
CA LYS A 130 -7.78 -6.22 19.47
C LYS A 130 -6.61 -6.45 20.42
N ASP A 131 -6.77 -7.37 21.33
CA ASP A 131 -5.73 -7.76 22.28
C ASP A 131 -4.80 -8.88 21.76
N SER A 132 -4.96 -9.27 20.50
CA SER A 132 -4.13 -10.26 19.81
C SER A 132 -3.75 -9.77 18.41
N SER A 133 -2.68 -10.34 17.84
CA SER A 133 -2.29 -10.08 16.46
C SER A 133 -3.37 -10.46 15.48
N THR A 134 -3.46 -9.72 14.37
CA THR A 134 -4.35 -10.07 13.26
C THR A 134 -3.71 -9.70 11.93
N GLY A 135 -4.04 -10.48 10.90
CA GLY A 135 -3.68 -10.16 9.52
C GLY A 135 -4.73 -9.28 8.86
N VAL A 136 -4.29 -8.35 8.06
CA VAL A 136 -5.15 -7.43 7.31
C VAL A 136 -4.68 -7.39 5.86
N ALA A 137 -5.59 -7.62 4.93
CA ALA A 137 -5.37 -7.43 3.51
C ALA A 137 -6.20 -6.24 3.04
N LEU A 138 -5.59 -5.28 2.36
CA LEU A 138 -6.32 -4.10 1.90
C LEU A 138 -5.84 -3.63 0.53
N THR A 139 -6.75 -2.95 -0.17
CA THR A 139 -6.48 -2.19 -1.38
C THR A 139 -7.09 -0.80 -1.21
N PHE A 140 -6.28 0.22 -1.40
CA PHE A 140 -6.68 1.63 -1.26
C PHE A 140 -6.45 2.33 -2.59
N ILE A 141 -7.51 2.90 -3.15
CA ILE A 141 -7.51 3.57 -4.44
C ILE A 141 -7.80 5.05 -4.22
N ARG A 142 -6.97 5.86 -4.84
CA ARG A 142 -7.12 7.31 -4.77
C ARG A 142 -7.67 7.88 -6.08
#